data_08d330f343938fa7b4d109852f0a31ad
#
_entry.id   08d330f343938fa7b4d109852f0a31ad
#
_cell.length_a   1.000
_cell.length_b   1.000
_cell.length_c   1.000
_cell.angle_alpha   90.00
_cell.angle_beta   90.00
_cell.angle_gamma   90.00
#
_symmetry.space_group_name_H-M   'P 1'
#
loop_
_entity.id
_entity.type
_entity.pdbx_description
1 polymer ?
#
loop_
_entity_poly.entity_id
_entity_poly.type
_entity_poly.pdbx_seq_one_letter_code
_entity_poly.pdbx_strand_id
1 'polypeptide(L)' 'MSLFTDETALWTIAAAGRVEGCIVREAGRWRLSWFDGADRRLASYAGPVDDDLEGLAAALGARLGQPVELQSLPS' A
#
# COMPACT_ATOMS: atom_id res chain seq x y z
N MET A 1 20.92 0.15 20.77
CA MET A 1 21.08 0.14 20.16
C MET A 1 20.38 -0.12 19.34
N SER A 2 19.90 0.09 19.02
CA SER A 2 19.10 -0.20 18.30
C SER A 2 19.42 -0.19 17.20
N LEU A 3 19.89 -0.72 16.87
CA LEU A 3 20.32 -0.79 15.89
C LEU A 3 19.48 -0.97 14.98
N PHE A 4 18.63 -1.21 15.00
CA PHE A 4 17.88 -1.52 14.20
C PHE A 4 17.00 -0.79 13.86
N THR A 5 17.05 -0.28 13.83
CA THR A 5 16.52 0.56 13.26
C THR A 5 15.91 0.20 12.13
N ASP A 6 15.37 -0.77 12.03
CA ASP A 6 14.72 -1.09 11.08
C ASP A 6 13.67 -0.42 10.90
N GLU A 7 13.46 0.26 10.38
CA GLU A 7 12.55 0.92 10.01
C GLU A 7 11.60 0.18 9.29
N THR A 8 10.76 -0.55 9.82
CA THR A 8 9.62 -1.20 9.21
C THR A 8 8.42 -0.25 9.29
N ALA A 9 7.83 0.02 8.20
CA ALA A 9 6.62 0.84 8.14
C ALA A 9 5.54 0.08 7.38
N LEU A 10 4.29 0.30 7.75
CA LEU A 10 3.17 -0.42 7.19
C LEU A 10 2.03 0.53 6.89
N TRP A 11 1.44 0.40 5.72
CA TRP A 11 0.25 1.16 5.34
C TRP A 11 -0.83 0.19 4.89
N THR A 12 -2.07 0.49 5.21
CA THR A 12 -3.19 -0.26 4.64
C THR A 12 -3.69 0.45 3.41
N ILE A 13 -4.24 -0.29 2.49
CA ILE A 13 -4.82 0.24 1.26
C ILE A 13 -6.31 0.00 1.36
N ALA A 14 -7.08 1.07 1.41
CA ALA A 14 -8.52 0.97 1.57
C ALA A 14 -9.25 1.67 0.45
N ALA A 15 -10.37 1.12 0.05
CA ALA A 15 -11.23 1.70 -0.94
C ALA A 15 -12.67 1.44 -0.52
N ALA A 16 -13.52 2.46 -0.57
CA ALA A 16 -14.93 2.31 -0.23
C ALA A 16 -15.13 1.73 1.17
N GLY A 17 -14.26 2.12 2.11
CA GLY A 17 -14.39 1.66 3.50
C GLY A 17 -13.91 0.25 3.74
N ARG A 18 -13.25 -0.37 2.76
CA ARG A 18 -12.81 -1.74 2.90
C ARG A 18 -11.31 -1.82 2.65
N VAL A 19 -10.60 -2.56 3.48
CA VAL A 19 -9.16 -2.72 3.32
C VAL A 19 -8.91 -3.83 2.30
N GLU A 20 -8.16 -3.50 1.25
CA GLU A 20 -7.93 -4.42 0.16
C GLU A 20 -6.53 -5.03 0.20
N GLY A 21 -5.60 -4.37 0.83
CA GLY A 21 -4.22 -4.86 0.88
C GLY A 21 -3.36 -4.02 1.77
N CYS A 22 -2.06 -4.21 1.68
CA CYS A 22 -1.14 -3.44 2.49
C CYS A 22 0.19 -3.25 1.78
N ILE A 23 0.93 -2.24 2.22
CA ILE A 23 2.25 -1.93 1.74
C ILE A 23 3.19 -2.01 2.92
N VAL A 24 4.30 -2.69 2.76
CA VAL A 24 5.31 -2.81 3.79
C VAL A 24 6.61 -2.25 3.25
N ARG A 25 7.27 -1.40 4.04
CA ARG A 25 8.61 -0.95 3.75
C ARG A 25 9.52 -1.51 4.83
N GLU A 26 10.52 -2.27 4.42
CA GLU A 26 11.40 -2.86 5.38
C GLU A 26 12.80 -2.79 4.84
N ALA A 27 13.72 -2.17 5.54
CA ALA A 27 15.10 -2.04 5.11
C ALA A 27 15.21 -1.41 3.72
N GLY A 28 14.41 -0.41 3.45
CA GLY A 28 14.42 0.28 2.17
C GLY A 28 13.74 -0.45 1.04
N ARG A 29 13.15 -1.60 1.32
CA ARG A 29 12.46 -2.36 0.30
C ARG A 29 10.97 -2.21 0.47
N TRP A 30 10.28 -2.02 -0.63
CA TRP A 30 8.85 -1.84 -0.65
C TRP A 30 8.18 -3.10 -1.15
N ARG A 31 7.09 -3.50 -0.49
CA ARG A 31 6.37 -4.69 -0.87
C ARG A 31 4.88 -4.42 -0.82
N LEU A 32 4.19 -4.79 -1.84
CA LEU A 32 2.76 -4.60 -1.95
C LEU A 32 2.10 -5.97 -1.88
N SER A 33 1.12 -6.13 -0.99
CA SER A 33 0.42 -7.39 -0.84
C SER A 33 -1.07 -7.15 -0.89
N TRP A 34 -1.79 -8.02 -1.55
CA TRP A 34 -3.24 -7.92 -1.65
C TRP A 34 -3.87 -9.03 -0.85
N PHE A 35 -4.97 -8.72 -0.17
CA PHE A 35 -5.69 -9.71 0.63
C PHE A 35 -6.58 -10.54 -0.28
N ASP A 36 -6.97 -11.70 0.19
CA ASP A 36 -7.89 -12.54 -0.54
C ASP A 36 -9.19 -11.80 -0.73
N GLY A 37 -9.72 -11.82 -1.92
CA GLY A 37 -10.93 -11.09 -2.21
C GLY A 37 -10.72 -9.66 -2.62
N ALA A 38 -9.48 -9.21 -2.76
CA ALA A 38 -9.21 -7.86 -3.22
C ALA A 38 -9.74 -7.68 -4.64
N ASP A 39 -10.13 -6.43 -4.94
CA ASP A 39 -10.64 -6.13 -6.27
C ASP A 39 -9.56 -6.40 -7.30
N ARG A 40 -9.95 -7.08 -8.39
CA ARG A 40 -8.99 -7.44 -9.39
C ARG A 40 -8.34 -6.26 -10.04
N ARG A 41 -9.04 -5.14 -10.16
CA ARG A 41 -8.47 -3.93 -10.75
C ARG A 41 -7.33 -3.40 -9.91
N LEU A 42 -7.34 -3.64 -8.62
CA LEU A 42 -6.25 -3.26 -7.74
C LEU A 42 -5.18 -4.33 -7.75
N ALA A 43 -5.58 -5.57 -7.63
CA ALA A 43 -4.64 -6.67 -7.50
C ALA A 43 -3.79 -6.87 -8.76
N SER A 44 -4.24 -6.37 -9.89
CA SER A 44 -3.48 -6.48 -11.12
C SER A 44 -2.49 -5.34 -11.31
N TYR A 45 -2.40 -4.44 -10.34
CA TYR A 45 -1.45 -3.32 -10.44
C TYR A 45 -0.02 -3.87 -10.53
N ALA A 46 0.71 -3.41 -11.52
CA ALA A 46 2.07 -3.86 -11.73
C ALA A 46 3.06 -2.71 -11.80
N GLY A 47 2.64 -1.54 -11.40
CA GLY A 47 3.52 -0.37 -11.43
C GLY A 47 4.47 -0.34 -10.25
N PRO A 48 5.27 0.70 -10.15
CA PRO A 48 6.25 0.80 -9.08
C PRO A 48 5.60 1.06 -7.72
N VAL A 49 6.25 0.61 -6.68
CA VAL A 49 5.85 0.91 -5.30
C VAL A 49 7.08 1.51 -4.64
N ASP A 50 6.98 2.77 -4.25
CA ASP A 50 8.10 3.48 -3.64
C ASP A 50 7.56 4.52 -2.69
N ASP A 51 8.35 5.50 -2.32
CA ASP A 51 7.92 6.46 -1.32
C ASP A 51 6.94 7.51 -1.85
N ASP A 52 6.60 7.46 -3.13
CA ASP A 52 5.60 8.36 -3.67
C ASP A 52 4.23 7.72 -3.42
N LEU A 53 3.79 7.74 -2.19
CA LEU A 53 2.54 7.10 -1.82
C LEU A 53 1.33 7.83 -2.38
N GLU A 54 1.41 9.15 -2.55
CA GLU A 54 0.31 9.87 -3.15
C GLU A 54 0.13 9.47 -4.59
N GLY A 55 1.23 9.30 -5.31
CA GLY A 55 1.15 8.85 -6.69
C GLY A 55 0.61 7.44 -6.79
N LEU A 56 0.99 6.58 -5.85
CA LEU A 56 0.48 5.22 -5.82
C LEU A 56 -1.02 5.21 -5.56
N ALA A 57 -1.48 5.99 -4.59
CA ALA A 57 -2.91 6.06 -4.29
C ALA A 57 -3.69 6.58 -5.50
N ALA A 58 -3.15 7.56 -6.20
CA ALA A 58 -3.80 8.11 -7.38
C ALA A 58 -3.87 7.06 -8.50
N ALA A 59 -2.80 6.30 -8.68
CA ALA A 59 -2.77 5.27 -9.71
C ALA A 59 -3.77 4.16 -9.40
N LEU A 60 -3.84 3.75 -8.14
CA LEU A 60 -4.78 2.72 -7.74
C LEU A 60 -6.21 3.22 -7.85
N GLY A 61 -6.45 4.47 -7.46
CA GLY A 61 -7.78 5.05 -7.57
C GLY A 61 -8.24 5.15 -9.01
N ALA A 62 -7.33 5.48 -9.91
CA ALA A 62 -7.66 5.56 -11.33
C ALA A 62 -8.03 4.19 -11.89
N ARG A 63 -7.35 3.15 -11.44
CA ARG A 63 -7.68 1.80 -11.88
C ARG A 63 -9.03 1.36 -11.36
N LEU A 64 -9.35 1.73 -10.13
CA LEU A 64 -10.59 1.29 -9.52
C LEU A 64 -11.77 2.19 -9.87
N GLY A 65 -11.52 3.43 -10.23
CA GLY A 65 -12.59 4.38 -10.48
C GLY A 65 -13.17 4.95 -9.19
N GLN A 66 -12.46 4.82 -8.08
CA GLN A 66 -12.89 5.32 -6.79
C GLN A 66 -11.68 5.76 -6.00
N PRO A 67 -11.85 6.64 -5.03
CA PRO A 67 -10.71 7.06 -4.21
C PRO A 67 -10.12 5.88 -3.44
N VAL A 68 -8.80 5.84 -3.39
CA VAL A 68 -8.08 4.85 -2.63
C VAL A 68 -7.27 5.58 -1.58
N GLU A 69 -7.32 5.11 -0.34
CA GLU A 69 -6.63 5.73 0.76
C GLU A 69 -5.57 4.83 1.31
N LEU A 70 -4.41 5.39 1.57
CA LEU A 70 -3.32 4.68 2.21
C LEU A 70 -3.18 5.23 3.62
N GLN A 71 -3.30 4.36 4.61
CA GLN A 71 -3.25 4.79 5.98
C GLN A 71 -2.08 4.15 6.69
N SER A 72 -1.21 4.97 7.23
CA SER A 72 -0.07 4.49 7.99
C SER A 72 -0.53 3.87 9.29
N LEU A 73 -0.01 2.72 9.62
CA LEU A 73 -0.31 2.08 10.88
C LEU A 73 0.80 2.40 11.86
N PRO A 74 0.45 2.80 13.07
CA PRO A 74 1.46 3.05 14.07
C PRO A 74 2.08 1.74 14.49
N SER A 75 3.33 1.78 14.79
CA SER A 75 4.01 0.58 15.23
C SER A 75 4.05 0.46 16.73
#